data_5b76080141b34ee76965adaef13a45f2
#
_entry.id   5b76080141b34ee76965adaef13a45f2
#
_cell.length_a   1.000
_cell.length_b   1.000
_cell.length_c   1.000
_cell.angle_alpha   90.00
_cell.angle_beta   90.00
_cell.angle_gamma   90.00
#
_symmetry.space_group_name_H-M   'P 1'
#
loop_
_entity.id
_entity.type
_entity.pdbx_description
1 polymer ?
#
loop_
_entity_poly.entity_id
_entity_poly.type
_entity_poly.pdbx_seq_one_letter_code
_entity_poly.pdbx_strand_id
1 'polypeptide(L)'
;MLVKRTGNRTEDVGLSAACLTKKLTVIGSVKYSISGLLFKVDFFLFRSIIRNGLTNSEDNPKMDKISRILNISLPPRRSAFLWGPRKTGKSTYLKTNFPKSLVYDFLQTDLFLDLSRQPWLLRERLLSKNEQSLDHPVILDEVQKVPQVLDEVHWLIENKGMRFILCGSSARKLKRGKANLLGGRAWRYEMFPLVSAELEDLNLLTILNRGMIPEHYTSGDYIRALKAYTQDYLKEEVFDEGLTRNIPAFSRFFDAMGYSHGELTNYSNIARECGVDSKTVKEYYQILVDTLLGRMIAPFKKRPDRQVISRTSKFYLFDVGVAGSITKRHIEEEKGELFGKAFEHFILMELYAYNSYNELDIEINFWRTKSGLEVDFVLAGGEVAIEVKGTSRVDKRGLRHLNTFTEQYSPRKSVVVCNEREERIHGKIQIVPWRKFLHDLWDGEIIR
;
A
#
# COMPACT_ATOMS: atom_id res chain seq x y z
N MET A 1 6.72 4.72 -52.44
CA MET A 1 8.08 4.53 -52.93
C MET A 1 8.21 3.06 -53.33
N LEU A 2 8.40 2.81 -54.64
CA LEU A 2 8.28 1.49 -55.25
C LEU A 2 9.50 0.61 -54.91
N VAL A 3 9.21 -0.58 -54.32
CA VAL A 3 10.17 -1.66 -54.15
C VAL A 3 10.05 -2.58 -55.39
N LYS A 4 11.08 -2.68 -56.21
CA LYS A 4 11.17 -3.69 -57.26
C LYS A 4 11.41 -5.05 -56.61
N ARG A 5 10.43 -5.94 -56.69
CA ARG A 5 10.51 -7.37 -56.39
C ARG A 5 11.06 -8.09 -57.61
N THR A 6 12.17 -8.77 -57.51
CA THR A 6 12.51 -9.90 -58.38
C THR A 6 11.89 -11.15 -57.75
N GLY A 7 11.12 -11.84 -58.56
CA GLY A 7 10.21 -12.89 -58.12
C GLY A 7 10.84 -14.15 -57.52
N ASN A 8 10.16 -14.71 -56.56
CA ASN A 8 9.75 -16.10 -56.60
C ASN A 8 8.70 -16.35 -55.49
N ARG A 9 7.73 -17.13 -55.86
CA ARG A 9 6.50 -17.58 -55.21
C ARG A 9 6.52 -17.62 -53.65
N THR A 10 5.55 -16.97 -53.08
CA THR A 10 5.13 -17.14 -51.66
C THR A 10 4.25 -18.38 -51.57
N GLU A 11 4.68 -19.39 -50.84
CA GLU A 11 3.80 -20.36 -50.16
C GLU A 11 3.71 -19.94 -48.69
N ASP A 12 2.50 -19.64 -48.25
CA ASP A 12 2.17 -19.41 -46.83
C ASP A 12 2.27 -20.74 -46.09
N VAL A 13 3.31 -20.90 -45.28
CA VAL A 13 3.41 -21.97 -44.30
C VAL A 13 3.65 -21.36 -42.93
N GLY A 14 2.61 -21.39 -42.11
CA GLY A 14 2.71 -21.07 -40.69
C GLY A 14 3.65 -22.01 -39.96
N LEU A 15 4.87 -21.57 -39.68
CA LEU A 15 5.86 -22.31 -38.91
C LEU A 15 5.97 -21.78 -37.49
N SER A 16 5.82 -22.68 -36.53
CA SER A 16 6.01 -22.39 -35.11
C SER A 16 7.49 -22.01 -34.82
N ALA A 17 7.71 -21.20 -33.78
CA ALA A 17 9.03 -20.68 -33.39
C ALA A 17 10.13 -21.75 -33.22
N ALA A 18 9.77 -23.01 -32.97
CA ALA A 18 10.72 -24.11 -32.82
C ALA A 18 11.34 -24.59 -34.14
N CYS A 19 10.70 -24.32 -35.29
CA CYS A 19 11.21 -24.75 -36.60
C CYS A 19 12.21 -23.72 -37.20
N LEU A 20 12.17 -22.48 -36.78
CA LEU A 20 13.07 -21.42 -37.25
C LEU A 20 14.52 -21.57 -36.71
N THR A 21 14.69 -22.16 -35.53
CA THR A 21 16.00 -22.32 -34.90
C THR A 21 16.88 -23.40 -35.55
N LYS A 22 16.30 -24.40 -36.19
CA LYS A 22 17.07 -25.50 -36.87
C LYS A 22 17.57 -25.13 -38.28
N LYS A 23 16.95 -24.18 -38.97
CA LYS A 23 17.36 -23.77 -40.36
C LYS A 23 18.37 -22.62 -40.42
N LEU A 24 18.57 -21.91 -39.32
CA LEU A 24 19.47 -20.75 -39.25
C LEU A 24 20.95 -21.08 -38.99
N THR A 25 21.31 -22.35 -38.87
CA THR A 25 22.66 -22.82 -38.51
C THR A 25 23.61 -22.90 -39.74
N VAL A 26 23.12 -22.64 -40.93
CA VAL A 26 23.90 -22.92 -42.17
C VAL A 26 24.30 -21.67 -42.98
N ILE A 27 23.85 -20.44 -42.65
CA ILE A 27 24.17 -19.27 -43.48
C ILE A 27 24.79 -18.15 -42.63
N GLY A 28 26.07 -17.86 -42.92
CA GLY A 28 26.97 -17.03 -42.12
C GLY A 28 26.81 -15.52 -42.19
N SER A 29 26.03 -14.90 -43.07
CA SER A 29 25.66 -13.46 -43.02
C SER A 29 24.65 -13.10 -44.12
N VAL A 30 23.74 -12.19 -43.83
CA VAL A 30 22.80 -11.60 -44.81
C VAL A 30 23.09 -10.11 -44.95
N LYS A 31 23.21 -9.64 -46.17
CA LYS A 31 23.44 -8.21 -46.49
C LYS A 31 22.11 -7.55 -46.84
N TYR A 32 21.82 -6.43 -46.20
CA TYR A 32 20.72 -5.55 -46.56
C TYR A 32 21.23 -4.22 -47.03
N SER A 33 20.65 -3.67 -48.12
CA SER A 33 20.94 -2.35 -48.60
C SER A 33 19.69 -1.48 -48.59
N ILE A 34 19.72 -0.39 -47.88
CA ILE A 34 18.75 0.69 -47.94
C ILE A 34 19.48 1.97 -48.27
N SER A 35 19.12 2.61 -49.38
CA SER A 35 19.64 3.92 -49.81
C SER A 35 21.19 4.03 -49.92
N GLY A 36 21.86 3.04 -50.50
CA GLY A 36 23.28 3.17 -50.85
C GLY A 36 24.30 2.96 -49.73
N LEU A 37 23.87 2.67 -48.48
CA LEU A 37 24.75 2.33 -47.36
C LEU A 37 24.67 0.82 -47.06
N LEU A 38 25.83 0.16 -47.04
CA LEU A 38 25.97 -1.26 -46.68
C LEU A 38 26.22 -1.38 -45.17
N PHE A 39 25.27 -1.92 -44.44
CA PHE A 39 25.45 -2.28 -43.03
C PHE A 39 25.75 -3.77 -42.90
N LYS A 40 26.86 -4.09 -42.26
CA LYS A 40 27.22 -5.45 -41.87
C LYS A 40 26.68 -5.66 -40.43
N VAL A 41 25.61 -6.43 -40.28
CA VAL A 41 25.10 -6.79 -38.96
C VAL A 41 25.86 -8.00 -38.45
N ASP A 42 26.58 -7.84 -37.37
CA ASP A 42 27.35 -8.92 -36.77
C ASP A 42 26.37 -9.87 -36.00
N PHE A 43 26.20 -11.04 -36.56
CA PHE A 43 25.28 -12.07 -36.02
C PHE A 43 25.63 -12.56 -34.61
N PHE A 44 26.89 -12.28 -34.19
CA PHE A 44 27.31 -12.62 -32.81
C PHE A 44 26.65 -11.69 -31.78
N LEU A 45 26.53 -10.39 -32.09
CA LEU A 45 25.84 -9.45 -31.21
C LEU A 45 24.31 -9.72 -31.13
N PHE A 46 23.71 -10.07 -32.26
CA PHE A 46 22.29 -10.38 -32.33
C PHE A 46 21.94 -11.70 -31.58
N ARG A 47 22.87 -12.68 -31.63
CA ARG A 47 22.76 -13.91 -30.86
C ARG A 47 22.90 -13.69 -29.35
N SER A 48 23.75 -12.75 -28.94
CA SER A 48 23.90 -12.33 -27.52
C SER A 48 22.62 -11.66 -27.00
N ILE A 49 22.01 -10.78 -27.80
CA ILE A 49 20.75 -10.08 -27.43
C ILE A 49 19.58 -11.04 -27.37
N ILE A 50 19.46 -11.98 -28.32
CA ILE A 50 18.37 -13.00 -28.29
C ILE A 50 18.60 -14.02 -27.17
N ARG A 51 19.84 -14.42 -26.88
CA ARG A 51 20.13 -15.36 -25.77
C ARG A 51 19.86 -14.72 -24.42
N ASN A 52 20.22 -13.45 -24.23
CA ASN A 52 19.90 -12.70 -23.02
C ASN A 52 18.41 -12.32 -22.91
N GLY A 53 17.66 -12.23 -24.02
CA GLY A 53 16.22 -12.01 -24.03
C GLY A 53 15.38 -13.28 -23.83
N LEU A 54 15.93 -14.48 -24.15
CA LEU A 54 15.22 -15.75 -24.03
C LEU A 54 15.56 -16.53 -22.76
N THR A 55 16.67 -16.21 -22.09
CA THR A 55 17.03 -16.82 -20.79
C THR A 55 16.42 -16.12 -19.59
N ASN A 56 15.77 -14.97 -19.80
CA ASN A 56 15.07 -14.23 -18.73
C ASN A 56 13.60 -14.61 -18.51
N SER A 57 13.12 -15.72 -19.10
CA SER A 57 11.74 -16.17 -18.90
C SER A 57 11.59 -17.43 -18.01
N GLU A 58 12.68 -18.05 -17.53
CA GLU A 58 12.59 -19.25 -16.68
C GLU A 58 13.37 -19.21 -15.37
N ASP A 59 14.17 -18.17 -15.11
CA ASP A 59 14.78 -17.94 -13.79
C ASP A 59 14.30 -16.59 -13.21
N ASN A 60 12.99 -16.46 -12.99
CA ASN A 60 12.54 -15.63 -11.89
C ASN A 60 12.98 -16.36 -10.61
N PRO A 61 13.93 -15.84 -9.82
CA PRO A 61 14.19 -16.43 -8.51
C PRO A 61 12.83 -16.53 -7.85
N LYS A 62 12.44 -17.73 -7.39
CA LYS A 62 11.23 -17.91 -6.58
C LYS A 62 11.33 -16.88 -5.50
N MET A 63 10.57 -15.79 -5.66
CA MET A 63 10.45 -14.76 -4.63
C MET A 63 9.99 -15.51 -3.40
N ASP A 64 10.86 -15.69 -2.41
CA ASP A 64 10.50 -16.34 -1.17
C ASP A 64 9.26 -15.62 -0.65
N LYS A 65 8.19 -16.39 -0.53
CA LYS A 65 6.85 -15.85 -0.28
C LYS A 65 6.80 -15.37 1.15
N ILE A 66 6.96 -14.06 1.36
CA ILE A 66 6.89 -13.46 2.69
C ILE A 66 5.55 -13.83 3.31
N SER A 67 5.61 -14.54 4.44
CA SER A 67 4.42 -14.92 5.19
C SER A 67 3.80 -13.69 5.84
N ARG A 68 2.48 -13.53 5.69
CA ARG A 68 1.76 -12.41 6.29
C ARG A 68 1.19 -12.81 7.65
N ILE A 69 1.31 -11.92 8.63
CA ILE A 69 0.82 -12.15 10.00
C ILE A 69 -0.66 -11.83 10.19
N LEU A 70 -1.27 -11.11 9.24
CA LEU A 70 -2.72 -10.88 9.27
C LEU A 70 -3.46 -12.22 9.37
N ASN A 71 -4.36 -12.33 10.34
CA ASN A 71 -5.20 -13.51 10.53
C ASN A 71 -6.68 -13.16 10.31
N ILE A 72 -7.30 -13.73 9.28
CA ILE A 72 -8.75 -13.61 9.03
C ILE A 72 -9.45 -14.83 9.63
N SER A 73 -10.09 -14.64 10.75
CA SER A 73 -10.93 -15.66 11.40
C SER A 73 -12.39 -15.44 11.05
N LEU A 74 -13.05 -16.45 10.49
CA LEU A 74 -14.45 -16.39 10.11
C LEU A 74 -15.29 -17.40 10.90
N PRO A 75 -15.96 -16.98 11.98
CA PRO A 75 -16.94 -17.82 12.66
C PRO A 75 -18.08 -18.23 11.72
N PRO A 76 -18.87 -19.24 12.06
CA PRO A 76 -20.05 -19.64 11.29
C PRO A 76 -20.96 -18.45 10.99
N ARG A 77 -21.46 -18.37 9.76
CA ARG A 77 -22.37 -17.30 9.27
C ARG A 77 -21.76 -15.89 9.31
N ARG A 78 -20.44 -15.75 9.41
CA ARG A 78 -19.75 -14.47 9.32
C ARG A 78 -18.91 -14.41 8.04
N SER A 79 -18.95 -13.27 7.43
CA SER A 79 -18.15 -12.94 6.25
C SER A 79 -17.07 -11.89 6.62
N ALA A 80 -16.16 -11.60 5.71
CA ALA A 80 -15.17 -10.55 5.89
C ALA A 80 -15.11 -9.62 4.69
N PHE A 81 -14.78 -8.36 4.97
CA PHE A 81 -14.17 -7.45 4.00
C PHE A 81 -12.66 -7.41 4.24
N LEU A 82 -11.88 -7.56 3.18
CA LEU A 82 -10.44 -7.36 3.20
C LEU A 82 -10.09 -6.14 2.33
N TRP A 83 -9.87 -5.03 2.97
CA TRP A 83 -9.50 -3.77 2.32
C TRP A 83 -7.98 -3.55 2.38
N GLY A 84 -7.47 -2.69 1.52
CA GLY A 84 -6.07 -2.27 1.57
C GLY A 84 -5.61 -1.71 0.23
N PRO A 85 -4.62 -0.83 0.21
CA PRO A 85 -4.07 -0.28 -1.02
C PRO A 85 -3.70 -1.38 -2.00
N ARG A 86 -3.68 -1.08 -3.27
CA ARG A 86 -3.24 -2.04 -4.28
C ARG A 86 -1.77 -2.42 -4.05
N LYS A 87 -1.36 -3.59 -4.53
CA LYS A 87 -0.02 -4.19 -4.36
C LYS A 87 0.38 -4.51 -2.91
N THR A 88 -0.50 -4.38 -1.92
CA THR A 88 -0.23 -4.84 -0.54
C THR A 88 -0.24 -6.36 -0.37
N GLY A 89 -0.59 -7.12 -1.43
CA GLY A 89 -0.54 -8.59 -1.43
C GLY A 89 -1.85 -9.28 -1.09
N LYS A 90 -3.02 -8.60 -1.10
CA LYS A 90 -4.34 -9.16 -0.77
C LYS A 90 -4.66 -10.45 -1.53
N SER A 91 -4.63 -10.43 -2.86
CA SER A 91 -4.96 -11.61 -3.68
C SER A 91 -3.98 -12.76 -3.47
N THR A 92 -2.69 -12.46 -3.24
CA THR A 92 -1.67 -13.46 -2.88
C THR A 92 -1.97 -14.08 -1.52
N TYR A 93 -2.30 -13.26 -0.53
CA TYR A 93 -2.71 -13.70 0.81
C TYR A 93 -3.92 -14.64 0.73
N LEU A 94 -4.96 -14.24 0.00
CA LEU A 94 -6.19 -15.02 -0.14
C LEU A 94 -5.92 -16.38 -0.82
N LYS A 95 -5.14 -16.41 -1.90
CA LYS A 95 -4.74 -17.64 -2.58
C LYS A 95 -3.94 -18.59 -1.68
N THR A 96 -3.13 -18.03 -0.77
CA THR A 96 -2.28 -18.81 0.13
C THR A 96 -3.06 -19.37 1.31
N ASN A 97 -3.89 -18.54 1.95
CA ASN A 97 -4.57 -18.90 3.20
C ASN A 97 -5.93 -19.56 2.95
N PHE A 98 -6.52 -19.39 1.77
CA PHE A 98 -7.82 -19.95 1.40
C PHE A 98 -7.75 -20.72 0.06
N PRO A 99 -6.84 -21.70 -0.09
CA PRO A 99 -6.56 -22.36 -1.38
C PRO A 99 -7.73 -23.19 -1.92
N LYS A 100 -8.69 -23.57 -1.08
CA LYS A 100 -9.89 -24.34 -1.45
C LYS A 100 -11.12 -23.49 -1.73
N SER A 101 -11.01 -22.17 -1.57
CA SER A 101 -12.10 -21.22 -1.80
C SER A 101 -12.41 -21.06 -3.29
N LEU A 102 -13.70 -20.95 -3.62
CA LEU A 102 -14.12 -20.47 -4.94
C LEU A 102 -13.81 -18.99 -5.06
N VAL A 103 -13.16 -18.59 -6.17
CA VAL A 103 -12.73 -17.21 -6.41
C VAL A 103 -13.47 -16.64 -7.61
N TYR A 104 -14.10 -15.49 -7.42
CA TYR A 104 -14.67 -14.64 -8.46
C TYR A 104 -13.84 -13.36 -8.53
N ASP A 105 -12.99 -13.26 -9.54
CA ASP A 105 -12.10 -12.14 -9.77
C ASP A 105 -12.72 -11.19 -10.79
N PHE A 106 -13.17 -10.02 -10.34
CA PHE A 106 -13.82 -9.01 -11.20
C PHE A 106 -12.84 -8.21 -12.07
N LEU A 107 -11.55 -8.59 -12.11
CA LEU A 107 -10.66 -8.17 -13.19
C LEU A 107 -10.88 -8.97 -14.47
N GLN A 108 -11.48 -10.16 -14.41
CA GLN A 108 -11.88 -10.93 -15.58
C GLN A 108 -13.06 -10.24 -16.25
N THR A 109 -12.84 -9.81 -17.50
CA THR A 109 -13.81 -8.95 -18.22
C THR A 109 -15.15 -9.62 -18.47
N ASP A 110 -15.17 -10.89 -18.79
CA ASP A 110 -16.37 -11.69 -19.00
C ASP A 110 -17.20 -11.79 -17.70
N LEU A 111 -16.55 -12.15 -16.59
CA LEU A 111 -17.18 -12.23 -15.28
C LEU A 111 -17.73 -10.87 -14.82
N PHE A 112 -16.93 -9.80 -15.01
CA PHE A 112 -17.35 -8.44 -14.73
C PHE A 112 -18.59 -8.04 -15.52
N LEU A 113 -18.61 -8.28 -16.84
CA LEU A 113 -19.74 -7.93 -17.70
C LEU A 113 -20.99 -8.71 -17.33
N ASP A 114 -20.86 -10.03 -17.11
CA ASP A 114 -22.00 -10.88 -16.73
C ASP A 114 -22.65 -10.37 -15.44
N LEU A 115 -21.86 -10.25 -14.37
CA LEU A 115 -22.39 -9.91 -13.04
C LEU A 115 -22.75 -8.43 -12.88
N SER A 116 -22.20 -7.54 -13.72
CA SER A 116 -22.65 -6.15 -13.77
C SER A 116 -24.03 -6.01 -14.41
N ARG A 117 -24.35 -6.83 -15.40
CA ARG A 117 -25.66 -6.83 -16.08
C ARG A 117 -26.70 -7.64 -15.33
N GLN A 118 -26.29 -8.76 -14.74
CA GLN A 118 -27.16 -9.76 -14.11
C GLN A 118 -26.55 -10.23 -12.78
N PRO A 119 -26.60 -9.41 -11.70
CA PRO A 119 -25.99 -9.76 -10.40
C PRO A 119 -26.52 -11.06 -9.82
N TRP A 120 -27.76 -11.43 -10.07
CA TRP A 120 -28.37 -12.68 -9.59
C TRP A 120 -27.72 -13.95 -10.11
N LEU A 121 -26.96 -13.88 -11.21
CA LEU A 121 -26.17 -15.00 -11.70
C LEU A 121 -25.16 -15.49 -10.66
N LEU A 122 -24.65 -14.62 -9.78
CA LEU A 122 -23.79 -15.06 -8.69
C LEU A 122 -24.52 -16.07 -7.80
N ARG A 123 -25.74 -15.78 -7.40
CA ARG A 123 -26.57 -16.69 -6.60
C ARG A 123 -26.84 -17.99 -7.32
N GLU A 124 -27.28 -17.93 -8.58
CA GLU A 124 -27.56 -19.12 -9.37
C GLU A 124 -26.33 -20.02 -9.53
N ARG A 125 -25.18 -19.42 -9.86
CA ARG A 125 -23.91 -20.15 -9.99
C ARG A 125 -23.49 -20.81 -8.67
N LEU A 126 -23.66 -20.14 -7.53
CA LEU A 126 -23.30 -20.70 -6.23
C LEU A 126 -24.28 -21.79 -5.78
N LEU A 127 -25.59 -21.62 -6.02
CA LEU A 127 -26.59 -22.65 -5.70
C LEU A 127 -26.47 -23.92 -6.54
N SER A 128 -25.84 -23.84 -7.71
CA SER A 128 -25.57 -25.01 -8.54
C SER A 128 -24.32 -25.82 -8.11
N LYS A 129 -23.54 -25.32 -7.16
CA LYS A 129 -22.35 -26.00 -6.65
C LYS A 129 -22.72 -27.05 -5.61
N ASN A 130 -21.88 -28.09 -5.47
CA ASN A 130 -22.03 -29.07 -4.40
C ASN A 130 -21.68 -28.44 -3.03
N GLU A 131 -22.27 -28.96 -1.97
CA GLU A 131 -22.08 -28.44 -0.61
C GLU A 131 -20.59 -28.40 -0.18
N GLN A 132 -19.82 -29.45 -0.53
CA GLN A 132 -18.38 -29.52 -0.21
C GLN A 132 -17.57 -28.34 -0.77
N SER A 133 -17.97 -27.82 -1.93
CA SER A 133 -17.31 -26.63 -2.52
C SER A 133 -17.63 -25.34 -1.78
N LEU A 134 -18.64 -25.34 -0.92
CA LEU A 134 -19.12 -24.20 -0.16
C LEU A 134 -18.75 -24.26 1.33
N ASP A 135 -18.03 -25.31 1.76
CA ASP A 135 -17.48 -25.41 3.11
C ASP A 135 -16.45 -24.33 3.42
N HIS A 136 -15.81 -23.80 2.36
CA HIS A 136 -14.87 -22.71 2.44
C HIS A 136 -15.54 -21.37 2.07
N PRO A 137 -15.06 -20.22 2.56
CA PRO A 137 -15.60 -18.93 2.18
C PRO A 137 -15.43 -18.67 0.68
N VAL A 138 -16.46 -18.12 0.04
CA VAL A 138 -16.36 -17.67 -1.35
C VAL A 138 -15.62 -16.32 -1.39
N ILE A 139 -14.63 -16.20 -2.26
CA ILE A 139 -13.83 -14.98 -2.42
C ILE A 139 -14.37 -14.19 -3.61
N LEU A 140 -14.74 -12.91 -3.36
CA LEU A 140 -15.04 -11.93 -4.41
C LEU A 140 -13.91 -10.90 -4.42
N ASP A 141 -13.03 -10.99 -5.42
CA ASP A 141 -11.90 -10.06 -5.56
C ASP A 141 -12.28 -8.85 -6.43
N GLU A 142 -11.80 -7.65 -6.04
CA GLU A 142 -12.16 -6.35 -6.64
C GLU A 142 -13.67 -6.05 -6.59
N VAL A 143 -14.33 -6.41 -5.47
CA VAL A 143 -15.80 -6.34 -5.29
C VAL A 143 -16.38 -4.94 -5.56
N GLN A 144 -15.61 -3.86 -5.40
CA GLN A 144 -16.04 -2.50 -5.69
C GLN A 144 -16.33 -2.24 -7.17
N LYS A 145 -15.91 -3.14 -8.08
CA LYS A 145 -16.24 -3.05 -9.50
C LYS A 145 -17.70 -3.43 -9.79
N VAL A 146 -18.27 -4.32 -8.99
CA VAL A 146 -19.65 -4.80 -9.15
C VAL A 146 -20.42 -4.69 -7.82
N PRO A 147 -20.75 -3.46 -7.37
CA PRO A 147 -21.40 -3.25 -6.07
C PRO A 147 -22.73 -3.98 -5.90
N GLN A 148 -23.45 -4.21 -6.99
CA GLN A 148 -24.78 -4.84 -7.01
C GLN A 148 -24.77 -6.29 -6.52
N VAL A 149 -23.63 -7.00 -6.60
CA VAL A 149 -23.54 -8.38 -6.09
C VAL A 149 -23.66 -8.46 -4.58
N LEU A 150 -23.53 -7.34 -3.84
CA LEU A 150 -23.65 -7.35 -2.38
C LEU A 150 -25.06 -7.70 -1.91
N ASP A 151 -26.11 -7.40 -2.67
CA ASP A 151 -27.46 -7.79 -2.33
C ASP A 151 -27.62 -9.30 -2.45
N GLU A 152 -27.03 -9.92 -3.47
CA GLU A 152 -27.01 -11.37 -3.63
C GLU A 152 -26.17 -12.06 -2.55
N VAL A 153 -25.01 -11.49 -2.20
CA VAL A 153 -24.17 -11.96 -1.08
C VAL A 153 -24.97 -11.91 0.23
N HIS A 154 -25.67 -10.80 0.49
CA HIS A 154 -26.52 -10.67 1.67
C HIS A 154 -27.56 -11.77 1.73
N TRP A 155 -28.30 -12.00 0.62
CA TRP A 155 -29.31 -13.04 0.55
C TRP A 155 -28.72 -14.43 0.81
N LEU A 156 -27.54 -14.73 0.24
CA LEU A 156 -26.86 -16.02 0.41
C LEU A 156 -26.38 -16.24 1.85
N ILE A 157 -25.90 -15.19 2.53
CA ILE A 157 -25.54 -15.28 3.96
C ILE A 157 -26.77 -15.60 4.80
N GLU A 158 -27.88 -14.88 4.60
CA GLU A 158 -29.09 -15.03 5.40
C GLU A 158 -29.78 -16.39 5.17
N ASN A 159 -29.97 -16.77 3.92
CA ASN A 159 -30.80 -17.91 3.56
C ASN A 159 -30.03 -19.23 3.40
N LYS A 160 -28.71 -19.17 3.18
CA LYS A 160 -27.86 -20.35 2.95
C LYS A 160 -26.71 -20.49 3.93
N GLY A 161 -26.50 -19.50 4.80
CA GLY A 161 -25.41 -19.53 5.77
C GLY A 161 -24.01 -19.49 5.12
N MET A 162 -23.93 -19.10 3.86
CA MET A 162 -22.66 -19.02 3.13
C MET A 162 -21.75 -17.96 3.72
N ARG A 163 -20.43 -18.17 3.63
CA ARG A 163 -19.42 -17.25 4.08
C ARG A 163 -18.69 -16.66 2.90
N PHE A 164 -18.35 -15.36 2.99
CA PHE A 164 -17.67 -14.64 1.93
C PHE A 164 -16.44 -13.89 2.46
N ILE A 165 -15.41 -13.76 1.62
CA ILE A 165 -14.35 -12.79 1.78
C ILE A 165 -14.41 -11.84 0.59
N LEU A 166 -14.76 -10.59 0.87
CA LEU A 166 -14.98 -9.53 -0.10
C LEU A 166 -13.73 -8.66 -0.12
N CYS A 167 -12.94 -8.75 -1.19
CA CYS A 167 -11.63 -8.10 -1.30
C CYS A 167 -11.71 -6.90 -2.26
N GLY A 168 -10.99 -5.83 -1.91
CA GLY A 168 -10.90 -4.66 -2.77
C GLY A 168 -9.91 -3.61 -2.28
N SER A 169 -9.70 -2.55 -3.09
CA SER A 169 -8.81 -1.46 -2.74
C SER A 169 -9.44 -0.52 -1.70
N SER A 170 -10.75 -0.27 -1.78
CA SER A 170 -11.46 0.57 -0.81
C SER A 170 -12.96 0.27 -0.73
N ALA A 171 -13.56 0.64 0.39
CA ALA A 171 -15.01 0.56 0.60
C ALA A 171 -15.78 1.76 0.00
N ARG A 172 -15.10 2.77 -0.54
CA ARG A 172 -15.72 4.05 -0.90
C ARG A 172 -16.77 3.92 -2.00
N LYS A 173 -16.47 3.21 -3.09
CA LYS A 173 -17.42 2.97 -4.18
C LYS A 173 -18.67 2.26 -3.68
N LEU A 174 -18.52 1.29 -2.78
CA LEU A 174 -19.64 0.56 -2.20
C LEU A 174 -20.54 1.49 -1.36
N LYS A 175 -19.95 2.36 -0.54
CA LYS A 175 -20.69 3.34 0.27
C LYS A 175 -21.46 4.34 -0.60
N ARG A 176 -20.87 4.82 -1.70
CA ARG A 176 -21.51 5.75 -2.65
C ARG A 176 -22.65 5.12 -3.41
N GLY A 177 -22.52 3.87 -3.81
CA GLY A 177 -23.54 3.10 -4.50
C GLY A 177 -24.77 2.75 -3.63
N LYS A 178 -24.82 3.25 -2.38
CA LYS A 178 -25.83 2.88 -1.37
C LYS A 178 -25.91 1.37 -1.14
N ALA A 179 -24.86 0.64 -1.50
CA ALA A 179 -24.78 -0.80 -1.25
C ALA A 179 -24.77 -1.04 0.26
N ASN A 180 -25.61 -1.94 0.71
CA ASN A 180 -25.64 -2.38 2.10
C ASN A 180 -24.32 -3.13 2.38
N LEU A 181 -23.44 -2.55 3.21
CA LEU A 181 -22.19 -3.17 3.63
C LEU A 181 -22.44 -4.33 4.61
N LEU A 182 -23.42 -5.19 4.27
CA LEU A 182 -23.79 -6.43 4.99
C LEU A 182 -24.16 -6.24 6.46
N GLY A 183 -24.47 -5.02 6.91
CA GLY A 183 -25.08 -4.69 8.20
C GLY A 183 -24.68 -5.59 9.39
N GLY A 184 -23.41 -5.55 9.83
CA GLY A 184 -22.92 -6.36 10.95
C GLY A 184 -22.68 -7.85 10.66
N ARG A 185 -22.88 -8.34 9.44
CA ARG A 185 -22.64 -9.73 9.01
C ARG A 185 -21.23 -9.97 8.49
N ALA A 186 -20.47 -8.92 8.23
CA ALA A 186 -19.11 -9.00 7.78
C ALA A 186 -18.18 -8.18 8.67
N TRP A 187 -17.08 -8.79 9.07
CA TRP A 187 -16.01 -8.14 9.79
C TRP A 187 -15.12 -7.39 8.80
N ARG A 188 -14.38 -6.40 9.28
CA ARG A 188 -13.51 -5.59 8.43
C ARG A 188 -12.07 -5.82 8.81
N TYR A 189 -11.30 -6.27 7.83
CA TYR A 189 -9.86 -6.43 7.92
C TYR A 189 -9.20 -5.45 6.98
N GLU A 190 -8.06 -4.92 7.38
CA GLU A 190 -7.22 -4.08 6.53
C GLU A 190 -5.88 -4.77 6.31
N MET A 191 -5.42 -4.84 5.05
CA MET A 191 -4.09 -5.33 4.73
C MET A 191 -3.16 -4.15 4.50
N PHE A 192 -2.22 -3.98 5.41
CA PHE A 192 -1.13 -3.03 5.28
C PHE A 192 -0.05 -3.52 4.30
N PRO A 193 0.88 -2.65 3.85
CA PRO A 193 2.17 -3.11 3.32
C PRO A 193 2.84 -4.12 4.26
N LEU A 194 4.02 -4.62 3.96
CA LEU A 194 4.75 -5.47 4.90
C LEU A 194 4.95 -4.74 6.22
N VAL A 195 5.05 -5.50 7.30
CA VAL A 195 5.40 -4.98 8.63
C VAL A 195 6.69 -5.63 9.12
N SER A 196 7.34 -5.01 10.08
CA SER A 196 8.62 -5.49 10.60
C SER A 196 8.58 -6.93 11.11
N ALA A 197 7.48 -7.34 11.72
CA ALA A 197 7.28 -8.71 12.20
C ALA A 197 7.13 -9.78 11.08
N GLU A 198 7.01 -9.38 9.83
CA GLU A 198 6.95 -10.27 8.66
C GLU A 198 8.32 -10.46 7.97
N LEU A 199 9.36 -9.78 8.46
CA LEU A 199 10.70 -9.76 7.86
C LEU A 199 11.74 -10.29 8.84
N GLU A 200 12.58 -11.21 8.37
CA GLU A 200 13.68 -11.79 9.17
C GLU A 200 14.80 -10.78 9.38
N ASP A 201 15.12 -10.00 8.36
CA ASP A 201 16.17 -8.98 8.44
C ASP A 201 15.64 -7.61 8.03
N LEU A 202 15.90 -6.63 8.90
CA LEU A 202 15.43 -5.26 8.73
C LEU A 202 16.61 -4.34 8.40
N ASN A 203 16.59 -3.76 7.21
CA ASN A 203 17.51 -2.69 6.85
C ASN A 203 16.75 -1.37 6.74
N LEU A 204 17.05 -0.44 7.66
CA LEU A 204 16.28 0.80 7.78
C LEU A 204 16.38 1.68 6.52
N LEU A 205 17.55 1.83 5.92
CA LEU A 205 17.69 2.62 4.69
C LEU A 205 16.91 1.98 3.51
N THR A 206 16.91 0.66 3.44
CA THR A 206 16.09 -0.08 2.45
C THR A 206 14.61 0.20 2.66
N ILE A 207 14.12 0.09 3.88
CA ILE A 207 12.72 0.37 4.26
C ILE A 207 12.36 1.81 3.89
N LEU A 208 13.15 2.79 4.30
CA LEU A 208 12.83 4.20 4.14
C LEU A 208 12.89 4.68 2.68
N ASN A 209 13.69 4.03 1.82
CA ASN A 209 13.78 4.36 0.41
C ASN A 209 12.81 3.56 -0.47
N ARG A 210 12.67 2.26 -0.20
CA ARG A 210 11.82 1.37 -1.03
C ARG A 210 10.37 1.32 -0.57
N GLY A 211 10.13 1.60 0.71
CA GLY A 211 8.83 1.34 1.36
C GLY A 211 8.65 -0.14 1.69
N MET A 212 7.45 -0.46 2.14
CA MET A 212 7.07 -1.79 2.62
C MET A 212 6.03 -2.49 1.72
N ILE A 213 5.69 -1.91 0.56
CA ILE A 213 4.91 -2.63 -0.46
C ILE A 213 5.74 -3.83 -0.94
N PRO A 214 5.22 -5.08 -0.89
CA PRO A 214 6.01 -6.30 -1.15
C PRO A 214 6.86 -6.23 -2.42
N GLU A 215 6.26 -5.83 -3.55
CA GLU A 215 6.95 -5.71 -4.83
C GLU A 215 8.08 -4.67 -4.80
N HIS A 216 7.87 -3.52 -4.16
CA HIS A 216 8.88 -2.46 -4.05
C HIS A 216 10.02 -2.86 -3.11
N TYR A 217 9.67 -3.47 -1.98
CA TYR A 217 10.65 -3.91 -0.99
C TYR A 217 11.63 -4.94 -1.55
N THR A 218 11.12 -5.95 -2.28
CA THR A 218 11.90 -7.07 -2.79
C THR A 218 12.55 -6.81 -4.17
N SER A 219 12.06 -5.81 -4.91
CA SER A 219 12.57 -5.54 -6.27
C SER A 219 13.97 -4.94 -6.27
N GLY A 220 14.82 -5.44 -7.14
CA GLY A 220 16.11 -4.80 -7.48
C GLY A 220 15.93 -3.46 -8.18
N ASP A 221 14.83 -3.27 -8.94
CA ASP A 221 14.50 -2.04 -9.68
C ASP A 221 13.37 -1.24 -9.02
N TYR A 222 13.45 -1.11 -7.69
CA TYR A 222 12.41 -0.46 -6.88
C TYR A 222 12.11 0.99 -7.30
N ILE A 223 13.11 1.72 -7.84
CA ILE A 223 12.93 3.12 -8.28
C ILE A 223 11.91 3.19 -9.42
N ARG A 224 12.03 2.30 -10.41
CA ARG A 224 11.07 2.24 -11.52
C ARG A 224 9.70 1.76 -11.05
N ALA A 225 9.68 0.76 -10.16
CA ALA A 225 8.43 0.25 -9.59
C ALA A 225 7.67 1.34 -8.80
N LEU A 226 8.37 2.11 -7.94
CA LEU A 226 7.81 3.26 -7.22
C LEU A 226 7.34 4.37 -8.17
N LYS A 227 8.13 4.68 -9.20
CA LYS A 227 7.76 5.70 -10.19
C LYS A 227 6.48 5.33 -10.92
N ALA A 228 6.38 4.11 -11.44
CA ALA A 228 5.17 3.60 -12.08
C ALA A 228 3.97 3.63 -11.12
N TYR A 229 4.19 3.22 -9.85
CA TYR A 229 3.14 3.24 -8.85
C TYR A 229 2.63 4.67 -8.56
N THR A 230 3.53 5.64 -8.42
CA THR A 230 3.15 7.01 -8.03
C THR A 230 2.64 7.86 -9.20
N GLN A 231 3.19 7.70 -10.41
CA GLN A 231 2.84 8.52 -11.57
C GLN A 231 1.55 8.05 -12.26
N ASP A 232 1.42 6.73 -12.44
CA ASP A 232 0.33 6.18 -13.23
C ASP A 232 -0.79 5.68 -12.29
N TYR A 233 -0.44 4.85 -11.35
CA TYR A 233 -1.36 4.04 -10.60
C TYR A 233 -2.16 4.79 -9.52
N LEU A 234 -1.48 5.59 -8.67
CA LEU A 234 -2.18 6.36 -7.62
C LEU A 234 -3.13 7.40 -8.22
N LYS A 235 -2.74 8.01 -9.34
CA LYS A 235 -3.60 8.98 -10.02
C LYS A 235 -4.80 8.28 -10.64
N GLU A 236 -4.60 7.17 -11.35
CA GLU A 236 -5.69 6.39 -11.94
C GLU A 236 -6.66 5.88 -10.87
N GLU A 237 -6.18 5.37 -9.74
CA GLU A 237 -7.05 4.86 -8.68
C GLU A 237 -7.98 5.96 -8.14
N VAL A 238 -7.46 7.16 -7.93
CA VAL A 238 -8.29 8.29 -7.50
C VAL A 238 -9.26 8.73 -8.61
N PHE A 239 -8.86 8.64 -9.87
CA PHE A 239 -9.74 8.94 -11.02
C PHE A 239 -10.82 7.89 -11.23
N ASP A 240 -10.46 6.62 -11.16
CA ASP A 240 -11.42 5.50 -11.26
C ASP A 240 -12.47 5.54 -10.15
N GLU A 241 -12.14 6.11 -9.00
CA GLU A 241 -13.10 6.40 -7.94
C GLU A 241 -14.11 7.50 -8.35
N GLY A 242 -13.98 8.10 -9.53
CA GLY A 242 -14.91 9.10 -10.08
C GLY A 242 -15.02 10.38 -9.23
N LEU A 243 -13.95 10.76 -8.53
CA LEU A 243 -14.02 11.67 -7.41
C LEU A 243 -13.62 13.09 -7.75
N THR A 244 -12.91 13.29 -8.85
CA THR A 244 -12.56 14.64 -9.28
C THR A 244 -12.75 14.78 -10.78
N ARG A 245 -13.47 15.86 -11.15
CA ARG A 245 -13.59 16.28 -12.56
C ARG A 245 -12.42 17.14 -13.00
N ASN A 246 -11.64 17.67 -12.04
CA ASN A 246 -10.51 18.56 -12.29
C ASN A 246 -9.18 17.80 -12.06
N ILE A 247 -8.81 16.99 -13.04
CA ILE A 247 -7.57 16.20 -13.06
C ILE A 247 -6.32 17.07 -12.86
N PRO A 248 -6.14 18.22 -13.55
CA PRO A 248 -4.97 19.05 -13.34
C PRO A 248 -4.85 19.60 -11.92
N ALA A 249 -5.95 20.01 -11.29
CA ALA A 249 -5.93 20.50 -9.92
C ALA A 249 -5.59 19.38 -8.91
N PHE A 250 -6.11 18.18 -9.14
CA PHE A 250 -5.77 17.02 -8.30
C PHE A 250 -4.29 16.62 -8.43
N SER A 251 -3.72 16.68 -9.64
CA SER A 251 -2.29 16.42 -9.83
C SER A 251 -1.43 17.41 -9.06
N ARG A 252 -1.73 18.72 -9.15
CA ARG A 252 -1.04 19.75 -8.34
C ARG A 252 -1.22 19.54 -6.83
N PHE A 253 -2.43 19.15 -6.41
CA PHE A 253 -2.68 18.79 -5.02
C PHE A 253 -1.79 17.64 -4.55
N PHE A 254 -1.60 16.62 -5.38
CA PHE A 254 -0.79 15.46 -5.05
C PHE A 254 0.68 15.85 -4.83
N ASP A 255 1.20 16.74 -5.64
CA ASP A 255 2.56 17.29 -5.50
C ASP A 255 2.67 18.14 -4.21
N ALA A 256 1.74 19.09 -4.00
CA ALA A 256 1.71 19.96 -2.82
C ALA A 256 1.54 19.17 -1.50
N MET A 257 0.70 18.13 -1.52
CA MET A 257 0.49 17.20 -0.40
C MET A 257 1.78 16.45 -0.06
N GLY A 258 2.53 16.01 -1.05
CA GLY A 258 3.81 15.33 -0.84
C GLY A 258 4.79 16.20 -0.04
N TYR A 259 4.90 17.49 -0.35
CA TYR A 259 5.77 18.41 0.40
C TYR A 259 5.26 18.73 1.82
N SER A 260 3.97 18.66 2.07
CA SER A 260 3.37 18.87 3.41
C SER A 260 3.14 17.57 4.20
N HIS A 261 3.65 16.45 3.69
CA HIS A 261 3.53 15.14 4.31
C HIS A 261 4.20 15.10 5.70
N GLY A 262 3.49 14.61 6.70
CA GLY A 262 3.97 14.57 8.09
C GLY A 262 3.90 15.90 8.84
N GLU A 263 3.54 17.00 8.15
CA GLU A 263 3.41 18.33 8.75
C GLU A 263 1.95 18.69 9.00
N LEU A 264 1.74 19.78 9.74
CA LEU A 264 0.40 20.34 9.95
C LEU A 264 -0.22 20.76 8.61
N THR A 265 -1.36 20.19 8.27
CA THR A 265 -2.01 20.42 6.98
C THR A 265 -2.58 21.84 6.89
N ASN A 266 -1.99 22.69 6.07
CA ASN A 266 -2.50 24.02 5.77
C ASN A 266 -3.36 24.01 4.49
N TYR A 267 -4.66 23.77 4.65
CA TYR A 267 -5.59 23.69 3.52
C TYR A 267 -5.61 24.94 2.64
N SER A 268 -5.44 26.15 3.22
CA SER A 268 -5.48 27.40 2.48
C SER A 268 -4.23 27.62 1.60
N ASN A 269 -3.06 27.21 2.09
CA ASN A 269 -1.83 27.28 1.30
C ASN A 269 -1.89 26.29 0.13
N ILE A 270 -2.25 25.03 0.40
CA ILE A 270 -2.39 23.98 -0.61
C ILE A 270 -3.45 24.41 -1.66
N ALA A 271 -4.56 25.00 -1.23
CA ALA A 271 -5.61 25.48 -2.13
C ALA A 271 -5.10 26.51 -3.14
N ARG A 272 -4.25 27.45 -2.70
CA ARG A 272 -3.61 28.42 -3.60
C ARG A 272 -2.69 27.77 -4.61
N GLU A 273 -1.87 26.80 -4.19
CA GLU A 273 -0.96 26.06 -5.06
C GLU A 273 -1.72 25.22 -6.10
N CYS A 274 -2.85 24.68 -5.72
CA CYS A 274 -3.67 23.83 -6.58
C CYS A 274 -4.62 24.62 -7.50
N GLY A 275 -4.87 25.89 -7.20
CA GLY A 275 -5.86 26.71 -7.92
C GLY A 275 -7.30 26.27 -7.67
N VAL A 276 -7.62 25.88 -6.43
CA VAL A 276 -8.94 25.45 -5.97
C VAL A 276 -9.25 26.08 -4.60
N ASP A 277 -10.46 25.90 -4.10
CA ASP A 277 -10.82 26.33 -2.75
C ASP A 277 -10.38 25.32 -1.67
N SER A 278 -10.32 25.78 -0.41
CA SER A 278 -9.90 24.94 0.73
C SER A 278 -10.87 23.78 1.03
N LYS A 279 -12.13 23.87 0.61
CA LYS A 279 -13.10 22.78 0.78
C LYS A 279 -12.77 21.63 -0.18
N THR A 280 -12.45 21.96 -1.41
CA THR A 280 -11.99 20.99 -2.42
C THR A 280 -10.71 20.27 -1.96
N VAL A 281 -9.75 20.99 -1.36
CA VAL A 281 -8.54 20.36 -0.79
C VAL A 281 -8.90 19.38 0.33
N LYS A 282 -9.82 19.74 1.23
CA LYS A 282 -10.30 18.81 2.27
C LYS A 282 -10.96 17.56 1.67
N GLU A 283 -11.73 17.72 0.60
CA GLU A 283 -12.34 16.60 -0.13
C GLU A 283 -11.26 15.71 -0.76
N TYR A 284 -10.19 16.29 -1.30
CA TYR A 284 -9.06 15.52 -1.84
C TYR A 284 -8.35 14.69 -0.76
N TYR A 285 -8.07 15.26 0.40
CA TYR A 285 -7.54 14.49 1.54
C TYR A 285 -8.50 13.39 1.99
N GLN A 286 -9.81 13.70 2.05
CA GLN A 286 -10.81 12.69 2.42
C GLN A 286 -10.86 11.53 1.42
N ILE A 287 -10.62 11.80 0.14
CA ILE A 287 -10.47 10.75 -0.87
C ILE A 287 -9.31 9.81 -0.52
N LEU A 288 -8.13 10.37 -0.24
CA LEU A 288 -6.96 9.57 0.11
C LEU A 288 -7.18 8.73 1.38
N VAL A 289 -7.87 9.28 2.36
CA VAL A 289 -8.23 8.55 3.60
C VAL A 289 -9.23 7.44 3.32
N ASP A 290 -10.31 7.74 2.59
CA ASP A 290 -11.35 6.75 2.28
C ASP A 290 -10.86 5.61 1.37
N THR A 291 -9.82 5.87 0.57
CA THR A 291 -9.16 4.88 -0.30
C THR A 291 -7.97 4.19 0.37
N LEU A 292 -7.76 4.44 1.66
CA LEU A 292 -6.65 3.88 2.46
C LEU A 292 -5.25 4.27 1.95
N LEU A 293 -5.16 5.29 1.09
CA LEU A 293 -3.89 5.81 0.57
C LEU A 293 -3.20 6.78 1.55
N GLY A 294 -3.87 7.13 2.63
CA GLY A 294 -3.28 7.95 3.68
C GLY A 294 -4.16 8.05 4.92
N ARG A 295 -3.60 8.66 5.95
CA ARG A 295 -4.23 8.79 7.26
C ARG A 295 -4.07 10.19 7.80
N MET A 296 -5.12 10.68 8.46
CA MET A 296 -5.09 11.93 9.20
C MET A 296 -4.88 11.63 10.68
N ILE A 297 -3.87 12.23 11.27
CA ILE A 297 -3.63 12.17 12.71
C ILE A 297 -4.13 13.47 13.34
N ALA A 298 -5.06 13.34 14.28
CA ALA A 298 -5.60 14.48 15.02
C ALA A 298 -4.70 14.86 16.21
N PRO A 299 -4.73 16.13 16.64
CA PRO A 299 -4.04 16.51 17.87
C PRO A 299 -4.70 15.89 19.10
N PHE A 300 -3.88 15.40 20.03
CA PHE A 300 -4.32 14.86 21.32
C PHE A 300 -4.99 15.94 22.18
N LYS A 301 -6.12 15.59 22.80
CA LYS A 301 -6.88 16.44 23.72
C LYS A 301 -7.40 15.61 24.88
N LYS A 302 -6.82 15.75 26.06
CA LYS A 302 -7.33 15.04 27.27
C LYS A 302 -8.60 15.70 27.84
N ARG A 303 -8.74 17.02 27.65
CA ARG A 303 -9.94 17.84 27.94
C ARG A 303 -9.97 18.97 26.92
N PRO A 304 -11.11 19.63 26.68
CA PRO A 304 -11.17 20.82 25.85
C PRO A 304 -10.51 22.00 26.57
N ASP A 305 -9.21 21.86 26.93
CA ASP A 305 -8.44 22.90 27.58
C ASP A 305 -8.04 23.96 26.54
N ARG A 306 -8.15 25.24 26.91
CA ARG A 306 -7.95 26.40 26.03
C ARG A 306 -6.52 26.52 25.50
N GLN A 307 -5.57 25.73 26.00
CA GLN A 307 -4.15 25.81 25.66
C GLN A 307 -3.69 24.87 24.52
N VAL A 308 -4.41 23.80 24.22
CA VAL A 308 -4.09 22.91 23.12
C VAL A 308 -4.63 23.47 21.81
N ILE A 309 -3.74 23.79 20.85
CA ILE A 309 -4.08 24.81 19.84
C ILE A 309 -4.05 24.33 18.43
N SER A 310 -3.53 23.19 18.13
CA SER A 310 -3.66 22.73 16.77
C SER A 310 -5.08 22.17 16.54
N ARG A 311 -5.90 22.89 15.79
CA ARG A 311 -7.11 22.35 15.18
C ARG A 311 -6.80 21.60 13.89
N THR A 312 -5.53 21.59 13.49
CA THR A 312 -5.05 21.12 12.21
C THR A 312 -4.40 19.75 12.40
N SER A 313 -4.82 18.78 11.62
CA SER A 313 -4.28 17.42 11.62
C SER A 313 -2.98 17.35 10.81
N LYS A 314 -2.18 16.31 11.04
CA LYS A 314 -1.09 15.90 10.15
C LYS A 314 -1.63 14.83 9.19
N PHE A 315 -1.08 14.78 7.98
CA PHE A 315 -1.41 13.74 7.00
C PHE A 315 -0.18 12.91 6.66
N TYR A 316 -0.36 11.60 6.65
CA TYR A 316 0.66 10.63 6.25
C TYR A 316 0.12 9.70 5.17
N LEU A 317 0.93 9.43 4.14
CA LEU A 317 0.65 8.39 3.17
C LEU A 317 0.78 6.99 3.81
N PHE A 318 0.20 6.00 3.17
CA PHE A 318 0.16 4.63 3.68
C PHE A 318 1.50 3.87 3.59
N ASP A 319 2.49 4.42 2.89
CA ASP A 319 3.80 3.79 2.70
C ASP A 319 4.92 4.84 2.59
N VAL A 320 6.04 4.58 3.28
CA VAL A 320 7.17 5.51 3.37
C VAL A 320 7.93 5.66 2.06
N GLY A 321 8.04 4.60 1.25
CA GLY A 321 8.69 4.64 -0.07
C GLY A 321 7.85 5.41 -1.09
N VAL A 322 6.52 5.22 -1.05
CA VAL A 322 5.58 6.00 -1.87
C VAL A 322 5.70 7.48 -1.56
N ALA A 323 5.73 7.86 -0.28
CA ALA A 323 5.94 9.25 0.14
C ALA A 323 7.30 9.79 -0.35
N GLY A 324 8.36 8.99 -0.24
CA GLY A 324 9.70 9.31 -0.74
C GLY A 324 9.72 9.52 -2.26
N SER A 325 9.03 8.68 -3.01
CA SER A 325 8.96 8.79 -4.48
C SER A 325 8.25 10.06 -4.96
N ILE A 326 7.16 10.46 -4.30
CA ILE A 326 6.43 11.69 -4.63
C ILE A 326 7.31 12.92 -4.42
N THR A 327 8.05 12.97 -3.32
CA THR A 327 8.95 14.09 -2.97
C THR A 327 10.33 13.98 -3.60
N LYS A 328 10.59 12.93 -4.39
CA LYS A 328 11.91 12.62 -4.97
C LYS A 328 13.01 12.54 -3.91
N ARG A 329 12.64 12.10 -2.69
CA ARG A 329 13.57 11.92 -1.58
C ARG A 329 14.42 10.67 -1.80
N HIS A 330 15.72 10.79 -1.52
CA HIS A 330 16.64 9.68 -1.40
C HIS A 330 17.46 9.85 -0.11
N ILE A 331 17.56 8.79 0.69
CA ILE A 331 18.23 8.79 1.98
C ILE A 331 19.49 7.92 1.86
N GLU A 332 20.66 8.52 1.94
CA GLU A 332 21.94 7.83 1.80
C GLU A 332 22.50 7.36 3.15
N GLU A 333 22.14 8.04 4.24
CA GLU A 333 22.66 7.77 5.58
C GLU A 333 21.59 7.95 6.67
N GLU A 334 21.76 7.24 7.78
CA GLU A 334 20.82 7.24 8.91
C GLU A 334 20.93 8.51 9.78
N LYS A 335 20.90 9.68 9.14
CA LYS A 335 20.95 10.99 9.81
C LYS A 335 20.28 12.09 8.98
N GLY A 336 20.06 13.22 9.62
CA GLY A 336 19.48 14.40 8.99
C GLY A 336 17.96 14.45 9.00
N GLU A 337 17.41 15.56 8.52
CA GLU A 337 15.97 15.85 8.60
C GLU A 337 15.13 14.88 7.74
N LEU A 338 15.58 14.58 6.52
CA LEU A 338 14.87 13.67 5.61
C LEU A 338 14.77 12.25 6.19
N PHE A 339 15.88 11.78 6.80
CA PHE A 339 15.90 10.52 7.50
C PHE A 339 14.94 10.53 8.69
N GLY A 340 14.99 11.57 9.54
CA GLY A 340 14.12 11.67 10.73
C GLY A 340 12.64 11.63 10.38
N LYS A 341 12.22 12.41 9.39
CA LYS A 341 10.81 12.42 8.91
C LYS A 341 10.37 11.08 8.32
N ALA A 342 11.24 10.42 7.57
CA ALA A 342 10.93 9.10 7.02
C ALA A 342 10.85 8.03 8.10
N PHE A 343 11.72 8.11 9.09
CA PHE A 343 11.76 7.20 10.21
C PHE A 343 10.51 7.36 11.10
N GLU A 344 10.10 8.59 11.42
CA GLU A 344 8.83 8.89 12.10
C GLU A 344 7.65 8.27 11.33
N HIS A 345 7.60 8.47 10.01
CA HIS A 345 6.54 7.90 9.17
C HIS A 345 6.52 6.37 9.20
N PHE A 346 7.68 5.70 9.13
CA PHE A 346 7.77 4.25 9.22
C PHE A 346 7.24 3.73 10.56
N ILE A 347 7.67 4.32 11.68
CA ILE A 347 7.16 3.95 13.01
C ILE A 347 5.65 4.13 13.10
N LEU A 348 5.11 5.21 12.53
CA LEU A 348 3.66 5.41 12.49
C LEU A 348 2.92 4.28 11.75
N MET A 349 3.45 3.83 10.62
CA MET A 349 2.80 2.75 9.85
C MET A 349 2.82 1.43 10.63
N GLU A 350 3.90 1.13 11.36
CA GLU A 350 3.97 0.00 12.27
C GLU A 350 2.90 0.09 13.38
N LEU A 351 2.73 1.27 13.99
CA LEU A 351 1.69 1.50 15.01
C LEU A 351 0.28 1.28 14.45
N TYR A 352 -0.02 1.76 13.25
CA TYR A 352 -1.32 1.55 12.62
C TYR A 352 -1.57 0.07 12.26
N ALA A 353 -0.56 -0.60 11.72
CA ALA A 353 -0.66 -2.01 11.38
C ALA A 353 -0.86 -2.87 12.64
N TYR A 354 -0.08 -2.62 13.68
CA TYR A 354 -0.20 -3.29 14.97
C TYR A 354 -1.60 -3.12 15.57
N ASN A 355 -2.09 -1.87 15.62
CA ASN A 355 -3.44 -1.54 16.10
C ASN A 355 -4.53 -2.32 15.34
N SER A 356 -4.44 -2.34 14.01
CA SER A 356 -5.41 -3.01 13.16
C SER A 356 -5.35 -4.53 13.23
N TYR A 357 -4.15 -5.13 13.21
CA TYR A 357 -3.99 -6.58 13.21
C TYR A 357 -4.33 -7.23 14.57
N ASN A 358 -4.21 -6.48 15.65
CA ASN A 358 -4.59 -6.91 16.99
C ASN A 358 -5.99 -6.41 17.42
N GLU A 359 -6.74 -5.76 16.51
CA GLU A 359 -8.11 -5.27 16.74
C GLU A 359 -8.25 -4.41 18.02
N LEU A 360 -7.22 -3.57 18.32
CA LEU A 360 -7.18 -2.79 19.56
C LEU A 360 -8.09 -1.56 19.55
N ASP A 361 -8.41 -1.05 18.36
CA ASP A 361 -9.27 0.15 18.13
C ASP A 361 -8.84 1.39 18.96
N ILE A 362 -7.52 1.58 19.11
CA ILE A 362 -6.96 2.72 19.83
C ILE A 362 -6.72 3.91 18.91
N GLU A 363 -6.97 5.11 19.45
CA GLU A 363 -6.64 6.34 18.75
C GLU A 363 -5.13 6.60 18.77
N ILE A 364 -4.59 7.00 17.61
CA ILE A 364 -3.23 7.49 17.44
C ILE A 364 -3.33 8.99 17.17
N ASN A 365 -2.80 9.79 18.08
CA ASN A 365 -2.79 11.24 18.03
C ASN A 365 -1.34 11.77 18.04
N PHE A 366 -1.14 13.05 17.78
CA PHE A 366 0.09 13.76 18.12
C PHE A 366 -0.23 14.85 19.17
N TRP A 367 0.78 15.30 19.92
CA TRP A 367 0.59 16.41 20.84
C TRP A 367 1.44 17.60 20.41
N ARG A 368 0.84 18.81 20.41
CA ARG A 368 1.55 20.05 20.09
C ARG A 368 0.99 21.21 20.86
N THR A 369 1.88 22.04 21.43
CA THR A 369 1.53 23.28 22.13
C THR A 369 1.65 24.50 21.22
N LYS A 370 1.12 25.66 21.66
CA LYS A 370 1.32 26.96 20.98
C LYS A 370 2.79 27.38 20.92
N SER A 371 3.56 27.00 21.94
CA SER A 371 4.98 27.30 22.04
C SER A 371 5.87 26.40 21.18
N GLY A 372 5.28 25.45 20.42
CA GLY A 372 6.00 24.57 19.49
C GLY A 372 6.57 23.31 20.12
N LEU A 373 6.25 22.98 21.38
CA LEU A 373 6.56 21.67 21.94
C LEU A 373 5.68 20.62 21.25
N GLU A 374 6.26 19.49 20.87
CA GLU A 374 5.57 18.43 20.11
C GLU A 374 6.00 17.07 20.60
N VAL A 375 5.07 16.10 20.65
CA VAL A 375 5.30 14.67 20.80
C VAL A 375 4.69 13.99 19.59
N ASP A 376 5.46 13.15 18.93
CA ASP A 376 5.11 12.59 17.63
C ASP A 376 3.86 11.73 17.70
N PHE A 377 3.76 10.82 18.69
CA PHE A 377 2.60 9.95 18.84
C PHE A 377 2.14 9.84 20.30
N VAL A 378 0.84 9.95 20.48
CA VAL A 378 0.13 9.76 21.74
C VAL A 378 -0.97 8.75 21.51
N LEU A 379 -0.91 7.60 22.19
CA LEU A 379 -1.79 6.46 21.99
C LEU A 379 -2.77 6.29 23.14
N ALA A 380 -3.93 5.68 22.84
CA ALA A 380 -4.94 5.29 23.82
C ALA A 380 -5.29 6.39 24.82
N GLY A 381 -5.67 7.56 24.30
CA GLY A 381 -6.09 8.68 25.16
C GLY A 381 -5.02 9.22 26.10
N GLY A 382 -3.73 9.02 25.78
CA GLY A 382 -2.59 9.53 26.55
C GLY A 382 -1.91 8.50 27.46
N GLU A 383 -2.24 7.22 27.32
CA GLU A 383 -1.56 6.16 28.09
C GLU A 383 -0.11 5.94 27.67
N VAL A 384 0.18 6.08 26.38
CA VAL A 384 1.53 5.92 25.84
C VAL A 384 1.89 7.14 25.04
N ALA A 385 3.10 7.68 25.27
CA ALA A 385 3.67 8.79 24.51
C ALA A 385 4.99 8.33 23.87
N ILE A 386 5.11 8.57 22.55
CA ILE A 386 6.23 8.12 21.74
C ILE A 386 6.82 9.31 21.00
N GLU A 387 8.14 9.47 21.12
CA GLU A 387 8.94 10.41 20.36
C GLU A 387 9.90 9.63 19.48
N VAL A 388 10.07 10.02 18.21
CA VAL A 388 10.99 9.35 17.28
C VAL A 388 12.20 10.25 17.01
N LYS A 389 13.39 9.74 17.22
CA LYS A 389 14.65 10.48 17.04
C LYS A 389 15.61 9.72 16.14
N GLY A 390 15.86 10.23 14.95
CA GLY A 390 16.81 9.66 13.99
C GLY A 390 18.27 9.87 14.39
N THR A 391 18.60 9.75 15.66
CA THR A 391 19.97 9.97 16.17
C THR A 391 20.54 8.73 16.83
N SER A 392 21.86 8.55 16.75
CA SER A 392 22.59 7.49 17.45
C SER A 392 22.86 7.80 18.91
N ARG A 393 22.51 9.00 19.39
CA ARG A 393 22.58 9.41 20.78
C ARG A 393 21.55 10.50 21.07
N VAL A 394 20.62 10.20 21.93
CA VAL A 394 19.59 11.15 22.39
C VAL A 394 20.13 11.97 23.57
N ASP A 395 20.17 13.28 23.40
CA ASP A 395 20.62 14.20 24.46
C ASP A 395 19.43 14.73 25.30
N LYS A 396 19.74 15.51 26.35
CA LYS A 396 18.70 16.10 27.22
C LYS A 396 17.78 17.06 26.47
N ARG A 397 18.25 17.71 25.39
CA ARG A 397 17.41 18.62 24.58
C ARG A 397 16.39 17.84 23.80
N GLY A 398 16.77 16.70 23.23
CA GLY A 398 15.88 15.79 22.53
C GLY A 398 14.77 15.22 23.40
N LEU A 399 14.96 15.17 24.72
CA LEU A 399 13.95 14.67 25.68
C LEU A 399 12.96 15.74 26.17
N ARG A 400 13.24 17.02 25.92
CA ARG A 400 12.47 18.16 26.52
C ARG A 400 10.98 18.06 26.25
N HIS A 401 10.58 17.78 25.03
CA HIS A 401 9.18 17.77 24.64
C HIS A 401 8.43 16.62 25.34
N LEU A 402 8.99 15.43 25.26
CA LEU A 402 8.41 14.25 25.91
C LEU A 402 8.41 14.36 27.44
N ASN A 403 9.45 14.97 28.05
CA ASN A 403 9.45 15.26 29.47
C ASN A 403 8.30 16.15 29.88
N THR A 404 8.08 17.27 29.15
CA THR A 404 6.97 18.20 29.43
C THR A 404 5.61 17.49 29.33
N PHE A 405 5.43 16.66 28.29
CA PHE A 405 4.24 15.85 28.17
C PHE A 405 4.07 14.87 29.34
N THR A 406 5.15 14.17 29.70
CA THR A 406 5.16 13.18 30.77
C THR A 406 4.83 13.78 32.14
N GLU A 407 5.36 14.98 32.43
CA GLU A 407 5.04 15.71 33.65
C GLU A 407 3.58 16.19 33.69
N GLN A 408 3.06 16.66 32.55
CA GLN A 408 1.71 17.22 32.45
C GLN A 408 0.62 16.15 32.46
N TYR A 409 0.84 15.02 31.78
CA TYR A 409 -0.23 14.03 31.53
C TYR A 409 -0.01 12.69 32.22
N SER A 410 1.19 12.44 32.75
CA SER A 410 1.57 11.21 33.49
C SER A 410 1.17 9.92 32.72
N PRO A 411 1.64 9.73 31.48
CA PRO A 411 1.37 8.51 30.75
C PRO A 411 1.94 7.28 31.47
N ARG A 412 1.36 6.14 31.26
CA ARG A 412 1.86 4.85 31.77
C ARG A 412 3.25 4.56 31.21
N LYS A 413 3.50 4.93 29.95
CA LYS A 413 4.75 4.70 29.25
C LYS A 413 5.15 5.92 28.42
N SER A 414 6.39 6.38 28.55
CA SER A 414 7.00 7.40 27.71
C SER A 414 8.23 6.81 27.05
N VAL A 415 8.26 6.78 25.70
CA VAL A 415 9.30 6.09 24.94
C VAL A 415 9.90 7.03 23.91
N VAL A 416 11.25 7.04 23.83
CA VAL A 416 11.96 7.59 22.67
C VAL A 416 12.47 6.43 21.83
N VAL A 417 12.02 6.36 20.59
CA VAL A 417 12.49 5.41 19.58
C VAL A 417 13.66 6.03 18.82
N CYS A 418 14.82 5.37 18.79
CA CYS A 418 16.03 5.97 18.23
C CYS A 418 16.99 4.95 17.62
N ASN A 419 18.13 5.44 17.09
CA ASN A 419 19.22 4.64 16.53
C ASN A 419 20.33 4.35 17.56
N GLU A 420 20.09 4.50 18.88
CA GLU A 420 21.06 4.04 19.89
C GLU A 420 21.22 2.50 19.80
N ARG A 421 22.35 2.00 20.28
CA ARG A 421 22.63 0.55 20.25
C ARG A 421 21.98 -0.19 21.41
N GLU A 422 21.84 0.48 22.55
CA GLU A 422 21.38 -0.10 23.82
C GLU A 422 20.21 0.73 24.37
N GLU A 423 19.27 0.05 25.01
CA GLU A 423 18.22 0.73 25.74
C GLU A 423 18.76 1.37 27.04
N ARG A 424 18.14 2.46 27.44
CA ARG A 424 18.42 3.12 28.71
C ARG A 424 17.23 3.92 29.22
N ILE A 425 17.23 4.25 30.48
CA ILE A 425 16.20 5.04 31.14
C ILE A 425 16.73 6.40 31.52
N HIS A 426 15.94 7.44 31.22
CA HIS A 426 16.22 8.80 31.70
C HIS A 426 14.98 9.35 32.45
N GLY A 427 15.04 9.36 33.79
CA GLY A 427 13.88 9.69 34.62
C GLY A 427 12.72 8.70 34.38
N LYS A 428 11.62 9.18 33.85
CA LYS A 428 10.44 8.36 33.49
C LYS A 428 10.40 7.94 32.01
N ILE A 429 11.41 8.32 31.21
CA ILE A 429 11.45 8.07 29.77
C ILE A 429 12.36 6.87 29.50
N GLN A 430 11.84 5.93 28.73
CA GLN A 430 12.59 4.83 28.14
C GLN A 430 13.16 5.27 26.79
N ILE A 431 14.46 5.11 26.58
CA ILE A 431 15.13 5.36 25.30
C ILE A 431 15.44 4.00 24.72
N VAL A 432 14.80 3.66 23.62
CA VAL A 432 14.75 2.30 23.09
C VAL A 432 15.25 2.28 21.65
N PRO A 433 16.21 1.41 21.31
CA PRO A 433 16.60 1.16 19.94
C PRO A 433 15.39 0.73 19.09
N TRP A 434 15.29 1.25 17.86
CA TRP A 434 14.12 1.03 17.02
C TRP A 434 13.80 -0.46 16.75
N ARG A 435 14.83 -1.31 16.60
CA ARG A 435 14.60 -2.76 16.40
C ARG A 435 13.94 -3.39 17.63
N LYS A 436 14.45 -3.04 18.82
CA LYS A 436 13.84 -3.50 20.08
C LYS A 436 12.44 -2.93 20.25
N PHE A 437 12.22 -1.65 19.94
CA PHE A 437 10.90 -1.05 20.01
C PHE A 437 9.88 -1.79 19.11
N LEU A 438 10.25 -2.13 17.88
CA LEU A 438 9.39 -2.89 16.98
C LEU A 438 9.08 -4.29 17.51
N HIS A 439 10.10 -5.00 18.02
CA HIS A 439 9.90 -6.28 18.68
C HIS A 439 8.93 -6.16 19.85
N ASP A 440 9.18 -5.23 20.78
CA ASP A 440 8.35 -4.99 21.96
C ASP A 440 6.92 -4.54 21.56
N LEU A 441 6.75 -3.83 20.43
CA LEU A 441 5.45 -3.45 19.89
C LEU A 441 4.67 -4.69 19.48
N TRP A 442 5.26 -5.56 18.63
CA TRP A 442 4.59 -6.74 18.13
C TRP A 442 4.37 -7.83 19.21
N ASP A 443 5.14 -7.84 20.27
CA ASP A 443 4.93 -8.68 21.45
C ASP A 443 3.86 -8.10 22.42
N GLY A 444 3.32 -6.93 22.13
CA GLY A 444 2.30 -6.28 22.98
C GLY A 444 2.86 -5.64 24.26
N GLU A 445 4.17 -5.40 24.32
CA GLU A 445 4.78 -4.79 25.51
C GLU A 445 4.65 -3.26 25.52
N ILE A 446 4.44 -2.61 24.37
CA ILE A 446 4.25 -1.16 24.28
C ILE A 446 2.82 -0.80 24.68
N ILE A 447 1.85 -1.44 24.08
CA ILE A 447 0.42 -1.24 24.31
C ILE A 447 -0.36 -2.52 23.97
N ARG A 448 -1.40 -2.79 24.75
CA ARG A 448 -2.28 -3.96 24.59
C ARG A 448 -3.71 -3.52 24.49
#